data_bccab9bce377fea88df24bb712d704d2
#
_entry.id   bccab9bce377fea88df24bb712d704d2
#
_cell.length_a   1.000
_cell.length_b   1.000
_cell.length_c   1.000
_cell.angle_alpha   90.00
_cell.angle_beta   90.00
_cell.angle_gamma   90.00
#
_symmetry.space_group_name_H-M   'P 1'
#
loop_
_entity.id
_entity.type
_entity.pdbx_description
1 polymer ?
#
loop_
_entity_poly.entity_id
_entity_poly.type
_entity_poly.pdbx_seq_one_letter_code
_entity_poly.pdbx_strand_id
1 'polypeptide(L)'
;MLEGVKMYNEKIYLTPGEILEHDFKIDARGYRPQEVDKYLDMIIRDYTEYNNIIKNLKGQINDLTSDNYTLKQEIRALKERLEGLKAKQS
;
A
#
# COMPACT_ATOMS: atom_id res chain seq x y z
N MET A 1 1.19 -5.53 -11.51
CA MET A 1 1.96 -5.41 -10.26
C MET A 1 2.87 -4.20 -10.23
N LEU A 2 3.73 -4.05 -11.25
CA LEU A 2 4.58 -2.87 -11.37
C LEU A 2 3.78 -1.58 -11.56
N GLU A 3 2.67 -1.64 -12.28
CA GLU A 3 1.78 -0.50 -12.50
C GLU A 3 1.12 -0.04 -11.21
N GLY A 4 0.73 -0.97 -10.34
CA GLY A 4 0.15 -0.63 -9.04
C GLY A 4 1.13 0.08 -8.14
N VAL A 5 2.37 -0.39 -8.11
CA VAL A 5 3.45 0.26 -7.36
C VAL A 5 3.74 1.64 -7.94
N LYS A 6 3.73 1.76 -9.26
CA LYS A 6 3.95 3.03 -9.95
C LYS A 6 2.85 4.04 -9.64
N MET A 7 1.59 3.62 -9.58
CA MET A 7 0.48 4.48 -9.22
C MET A 7 0.63 5.08 -7.82
N TYR A 8 1.04 4.27 -6.85
CA TYR A 8 1.24 4.74 -5.49
C TYR A 8 2.45 5.67 -5.40
N ASN A 9 3.51 5.36 -6.17
CA ASN A 9 4.73 6.17 -6.18
C ASN A 9 4.54 7.55 -6.78
N GLU A 10 3.59 7.72 -7.70
CA GLU A 10 3.29 9.02 -8.30
C GLU A 10 2.85 10.07 -7.28
N LYS A 11 2.29 9.64 -6.15
CA LYS A 11 1.83 10.51 -5.08
C LYS A 11 2.92 10.85 -4.06
N ILE A 12 4.08 10.23 -4.19
CA ILE A 12 5.17 10.40 -3.24
C ILE A 12 6.19 11.37 -3.82
N TYR A 13 6.50 12.43 -3.08
CA TYR A 13 7.40 13.48 -3.52
C TYR A 13 8.88 13.13 -3.37
N LEU A 14 9.21 12.35 -2.34
CA LEU A 14 10.61 12.07 -2.01
C LEU A 14 10.83 10.57 -1.83
N THR A 15 11.90 10.07 -2.45
CA THR A 15 12.38 8.71 -2.20
C THR A 15 13.38 8.72 -1.04
N PRO A 16 13.60 7.58 -0.38
CA PRO A 16 14.62 7.50 0.65
C PRO A 16 16.00 7.93 0.17
N GLY A 17 16.37 7.57 -1.07
CA GLY A 17 17.63 7.98 -1.66
C GLY A 17 17.75 9.49 -1.81
N GLU A 18 16.70 10.14 -2.27
CA GLU A 18 16.67 11.59 -2.41
C GLU A 18 16.80 12.28 -1.06
N ILE A 19 16.16 11.76 -0.03
CA ILE A 19 16.27 12.29 1.32
C ILE A 19 17.70 12.15 1.83
N LEU A 20 18.30 10.98 1.63
CA LEU A 20 19.66 10.69 2.08
C LEU A 20 20.69 11.59 1.41
N GLU A 21 20.50 11.88 0.12
CA GLU A 21 21.45 12.63 -0.70
C GLU A 21 21.14 14.13 -0.78
N HIS A 22 20.08 14.58 -0.09
CA HIS A 22 19.66 15.97 -0.19
C HIS A 22 20.68 16.92 0.44
N ASP A 23 21.10 17.90 -0.32
CA ASP A 23 22.00 18.98 0.12
C ASP A 23 21.20 20.26 0.27
N PHE A 24 21.27 20.85 1.46
CA PHE A 24 20.69 22.18 1.70
C PHE A 24 21.72 23.25 1.34
N LYS A 25 21.23 24.33 0.74
CA LYS A 25 22.07 25.48 0.46
C LYS A 25 22.52 26.13 1.77
N ILE A 26 23.78 26.52 1.81
CA ILE A 26 24.39 27.16 2.98
C ILE A 26 24.70 28.61 2.62
N ASP A 27 24.28 29.52 3.47
CA ASP A 27 24.67 30.94 3.33
C ASP A 27 25.61 31.33 4.48
N ALA A 28 25.90 32.62 4.63
CA ALA A 28 26.83 33.13 5.64
C ALA A 28 26.45 32.78 7.07
N ARG A 29 25.17 32.45 7.31
CA ARG A 29 24.64 32.14 8.63
C ARG A 29 24.35 30.63 8.81
N GLY A 30 24.64 29.79 7.80
CA GLY A 30 24.35 28.39 7.78
C GLY A 30 23.17 28.05 6.89
N TYR A 31 22.43 26.98 7.22
CA TYR A 31 21.28 26.58 6.43
C TYR A 31 20.15 27.61 6.53
N ARG A 32 19.41 27.78 5.44
CA ARG A 32 18.25 28.67 5.42
C ARG A 32 17.07 28.01 6.10
N PRO A 33 16.50 28.61 7.17
CA PRO A 33 15.38 27.98 7.89
C PRO A 33 14.18 27.67 7.01
N GLN A 34 13.83 28.57 6.08
CA GLN A 34 12.67 28.35 5.19
C GLN A 34 12.88 27.15 4.27
N GLU A 35 14.12 26.95 3.81
CA GLU A 35 14.45 25.82 2.94
C GLU A 35 14.34 24.51 3.70
N VAL A 36 14.84 24.48 4.93
CA VAL A 36 14.74 23.30 5.78
C VAL A 36 13.28 22.99 6.11
N ASP A 37 12.51 23.99 6.50
CA ASP A 37 11.09 23.84 6.80
C ASP A 37 10.32 23.30 5.62
N LYS A 38 10.58 23.83 4.43
CA LYS A 38 9.93 23.39 3.20
C LYS A 38 10.23 21.90 2.93
N TYR A 39 11.47 21.51 3.14
CA TYR A 39 11.89 20.13 2.94
C TYR A 39 11.21 19.20 3.95
N LEU A 40 11.16 19.61 5.22
CA LEU A 40 10.46 18.86 6.25
C LEU A 40 8.97 18.71 5.95
N ASP A 41 8.35 19.76 5.40
CA ASP A 41 6.94 19.70 4.99
C ASP A 41 6.73 18.64 3.89
N MET A 42 7.66 18.51 2.96
CA MET A 42 7.60 17.49 1.93
C MET A 42 7.70 16.09 2.54
N ILE A 43 8.58 15.91 3.50
CA ILE A 43 8.73 14.63 4.20
C ILE A 43 7.44 14.29 4.96
N ILE A 44 6.89 15.24 5.69
CA ILE A 44 5.62 15.05 6.42
C ILE A 44 4.50 14.67 5.47
N ARG A 45 4.43 15.33 4.34
CA ARG A 45 3.43 15.05 3.32
C ARG A 45 3.57 13.63 2.78
N ASP A 46 4.79 13.20 2.51
CA ASP A 46 5.06 11.84 2.03
C ASP A 46 4.69 10.79 3.07
N TYR A 47 5.02 11.00 4.33
CA TYR A 47 4.64 10.08 5.41
C TYR A 47 3.12 9.98 5.55
N THR A 48 2.44 11.11 5.44
CA THR A 48 0.98 11.14 5.49
C THR A 48 0.39 10.30 4.34
N GLU A 49 0.95 10.46 3.14
CA GLU A 49 0.51 9.71 1.97
C GLU A 49 0.80 8.21 2.13
N TYR A 50 1.97 7.85 2.64
CA TYR A 50 2.32 6.46 2.92
C TYR A 50 1.34 5.84 3.92
N ASN A 51 0.98 6.56 4.96
CA ASN A 51 0.01 6.08 5.96
C ASN A 51 -1.35 5.84 5.32
N ASN A 52 -1.77 6.71 4.40
CA ASN A 52 -3.03 6.55 3.68
C ASN A 52 -2.98 5.33 2.75
N ILE A 53 -1.87 5.12 2.07
CA ILE A 53 -1.65 3.96 1.21
C ILE A 53 -1.72 2.67 2.03
N ILE A 54 -1.04 2.64 3.17
CA ILE A 54 -1.04 1.48 4.06
C ILE A 54 -2.46 1.17 4.55
N LYS A 55 -3.20 2.19 4.94
CA LYS A 55 -4.58 2.05 5.40
C LYS A 55 -5.47 1.45 4.30
N ASN A 56 -5.32 1.96 3.07
CA ASN A 56 -6.06 1.45 1.92
C ASN A 56 -5.70 0.00 1.62
N LEU A 57 -4.41 -0.33 1.64
CA LEU A 57 -3.94 -1.69 1.39
C LEU A 57 -4.44 -2.66 2.45
N LYS A 58 -4.46 -2.26 3.71
CA LYS A 58 -5.01 -3.07 4.79
C LYS A 58 -6.49 -3.35 4.58
N GLY A 59 -7.24 -2.34 4.13
CA GLY A 59 -8.65 -2.51 3.77
C GLY A 59 -8.84 -3.51 2.65
N GLN A 60 -8.02 -3.41 1.60
CA GLN A 60 -8.08 -4.35 0.48
C GLN A 60 -7.73 -5.77 0.91
N ILE A 61 -6.73 -5.92 1.78
CA ILE A 61 -6.34 -7.22 2.31
C ILE A 61 -7.50 -7.83 3.11
N ASN A 62 -8.17 -7.03 3.94
CA ASN A 62 -9.31 -7.51 4.70
C ASN A 62 -10.45 -7.98 3.78
N ASP A 63 -10.74 -7.21 2.73
CA ASP A 63 -11.77 -7.57 1.75
C ASP A 63 -11.42 -8.86 1.03
N LEU A 64 -10.17 -8.98 0.57
CA LEU A 64 -9.70 -10.17 -0.12
C LEU A 64 -9.71 -11.40 0.79
N THR A 65 -9.34 -11.22 2.05
CA THR A 65 -9.37 -12.30 3.04
C THR A 65 -10.79 -12.81 3.25
N SER A 66 -11.73 -11.87 3.35
CA SER A 66 -13.15 -12.17 3.50
C SER A 66 -13.69 -12.91 2.28
N ASP A 67 -13.35 -12.42 1.08
CA ASP A 67 -13.76 -13.06 -0.17
C ASP A 67 -13.17 -14.46 -0.31
N ASN A 68 -11.90 -14.63 0.07
CA ASN A 68 -11.23 -15.92 0.07
C ASN A 68 -11.94 -16.91 0.98
N TYR A 69 -12.32 -16.47 2.16
CA TYR A 69 -13.06 -17.31 3.11
C TYR A 69 -14.38 -17.77 2.51
N THR A 70 -15.14 -16.83 1.95
CA THR A 70 -16.43 -17.11 1.31
C THR A 70 -16.28 -18.10 0.16
N LEU A 71 -15.28 -17.88 -0.71
CA LEU A 71 -15.02 -18.75 -1.84
C LEU A 71 -14.63 -20.15 -1.41
N LYS A 72 -13.83 -20.28 -0.35
CA LYS A 72 -13.46 -21.58 0.20
C LYS A 72 -14.67 -22.33 0.73
N GLN A 73 -15.59 -21.62 1.37
CA GLN A 73 -16.84 -22.23 1.87
C GLN A 73 -17.73 -22.69 0.71
N GLU A 74 -17.82 -21.89 -0.34
CA GLU A 74 -18.59 -22.27 -1.53
C GLU A 74 -18.02 -23.49 -2.23
N ILE A 75 -16.68 -23.55 -2.34
CA ILE A 75 -15.99 -24.68 -2.94
C ILE A 75 -16.28 -25.95 -2.13
N ARG A 76 -16.19 -25.86 -0.81
CA ARG A 76 -16.48 -26.99 0.07
C ARG A 76 -17.93 -27.49 -0.11
N ALA A 77 -18.86 -26.53 -0.14
CA ALA A 77 -20.29 -26.88 -0.32
C ALA A 77 -20.54 -27.55 -1.67
N LEU A 78 -19.90 -27.03 -2.73
CA LEU A 78 -20.04 -27.62 -4.07
C LEU A 78 -19.43 -29.00 -4.14
N LYS A 79 -18.29 -29.23 -3.50
CA LYS A 79 -17.67 -30.56 -3.43
C LYS A 79 -18.55 -31.57 -2.71
N GLU A 80 -19.11 -31.17 -1.59
CA GLU A 80 -20.02 -32.03 -0.81
C GLU A 80 -21.28 -32.39 -1.62
N ARG A 81 -21.82 -31.38 -2.33
CA ARG A 81 -22.98 -31.61 -3.19
C ARG A 81 -22.65 -32.57 -4.31
N LEU A 82 -21.50 -32.42 -4.92
CA LEU A 82 -21.03 -33.26 -6.02
C LEU A 82 -20.85 -34.71 -5.53
N GLU A 83 -20.23 -34.90 -4.37
CA GLU A 83 -20.04 -36.23 -3.77
C GLU A 83 -21.37 -36.90 -3.43
N GLY A 84 -22.31 -36.09 -2.92
CA GLY A 84 -23.66 -36.57 -2.64
C GLY A 84 -24.36 -37.06 -3.88
N LEU A 85 -24.23 -36.36 -4.99
CA LEU A 85 -24.81 -36.77 -6.28
C LEU A 85 -24.15 -38.04 -6.82
N LYS A 86 -22.82 -38.11 -6.71
CA LYS A 86 -22.09 -39.33 -7.12
C LYS A 86 -22.52 -40.55 -6.30
N ALA A 87 -22.69 -40.37 -5.01
CA ALA A 87 -23.14 -41.46 -4.13
C ALA A 87 -24.53 -41.93 -4.49
N LYS A 88 -25.43 -41.05 -4.89
CA LYS A 88 -26.79 -41.42 -5.31
C LYS A 88 -26.80 -42.14 -6.65
N GLN A 89 -25.84 -41.86 -7.53
CA GLN A 89 -25.77 -42.52 -8.84
C GLN A 89 -25.13 -43.89 -8.78
N SER A 90 -24.35 -44.13 -7.77
CA SER A 90 -23.72 -45.45 -7.60
C SER A 90 -24.56 -46.35 -6.73
#